data_2bb7245c4ebefa9eba97d196f2c75879
#
_entry.id   2bb7245c4ebefa9eba97d196f2c75879
#
_cell.length_a   1.000
_cell.length_b   1.000
_cell.length_c   1.000
_cell.angle_alpha   90.00
_cell.angle_beta   90.00
_cell.angle_gamma   90.00
#
_symmetry.space_group_name_H-M   'P 1'
#
loop_
_entity.id
_entity.type
_entity.pdbx_description
1 polymer ?
#
loop_
_entity_poly.entity_id
_entity_poly.type
_entity_poly.pdbx_seq_one_letter_code
_entity_poly.pdbx_strand_id
1 'polypeptide(L)'
;SDLTQRYIAEGRSWIVEMDLAKFFDTVNHDRLISVLERNCRDKMLIRLIRRYLRTGILADGLVTPRDEGTPQGSPLSPILSLIVLDELDKYLEKRGLKFCRYADDCNIDVGSERAGKRVLENTIKFIEETLKLRVNRNKSGVFRPRGAKV
;
A
#
# COMPACT_ATOMS: atom_id res chain seq x y z
N SER A 1 -4.27 -0.87 20.45
CA SER A 1 -3.40 0.16 21.03
C SER A 1 -4.17 1.03 22.00
N ASP A 2 -3.51 1.70 22.91
CA ASP A 2 -4.12 2.58 23.91
C ASP A 2 -4.94 3.70 23.24
N LEU A 3 -4.47 4.24 22.13
CA LEU A 3 -5.18 5.29 21.40
C LEU A 3 -6.48 4.78 20.78
N THR A 4 -6.45 3.59 20.18
CA THR A 4 -7.64 2.95 19.63
C THR A 4 -8.66 2.67 20.73
N GLN A 5 -8.26 2.10 21.86
CA GLN A 5 -9.12 1.86 23.00
C GLN A 5 -9.70 3.16 23.55
N ARG A 6 -8.90 4.21 23.60
CA ARG A 6 -9.33 5.54 24.03
C ARG A 6 -10.42 6.10 23.11
N TYR A 7 -10.25 6.02 21.80
CA TYR A 7 -11.27 6.47 20.85
C TYR A 7 -12.56 5.67 20.98
N ILE A 8 -12.47 4.35 21.14
CA ILE A 8 -13.62 3.48 21.36
C ILE A 8 -14.34 3.86 22.66
N ALA A 9 -13.62 4.05 23.77
CA ALA A 9 -14.17 4.43 25.07
C ALA A 9 -14.87 5.80 25.03
N GLU A 10 -14.36 6.74 24.23
CA GLU A 10 -14.94 8.07 24.07
C GLU A 10 -16.07 8.12 23.01
N GLY A 11 -16.39 7.00 22.36
CA GLY A 11 -17.39 6.96 21.28
C GLY A 11 -16.97 7.70 20.01
N ARG A 12 -15.69 7.99 19.84
CA ARG A 12 -15.12 8.75 18.71
C ARG A 12 -14.27 7.87 17.79
N SER A 13 -14.51 6.57 17.80
CA SER A 13 -13.74 5.66 16.96
C SER A 13 -14.29 5.63 15.54
N TRP A 14 -13.42 5.91 14.59
CA TRP A 14 -13.69 5.78 13.16
C TRP A 14 -12.53 5.05 12.51
N ILE A 15 -12.79 4.34 11.43
CA ILE A 15 -11.77 3.59 10.69
C ILE A 15 -11.73 4.09 9.26
N VAL A 16 -10.53 4.41 8.81
CA VAL A 16 -10.22 4.62 7.40
C VAL A 16 -9.83 3.26 6.82
N GLU A 17 -10.59 2.77 5.88
CA GLU A 17 -10.31 1.53 5.16
C GLU A 17 -9.83 1.85 3.75
N MET A 18 -8.70 1.25 3.37
CA MET A 18 -8.17 1.34 2.02
C MET A 18 -7.89 -0.04 1.47
N ASP A 19 -8.37 -0.29 0.27
CA ASP A 19 -8.10 -1.51 -0.47
C ASP A 19 -7.06 -1.21 -1.56
N LEU A 20 -5.90 -1.86 -1.43
CA LEU A 20 -4.78 -1.77 -2.36
C LEU A 20 -4.83 -2.92 -3.38
N ALA A 21 -6.02 -3.46 -3.64
CA ALA A 21 -6.20 -4.57 -4.58
C ALA A 21 -5.63 -4.25 -5.95
N LYS A 22 -5.11 -5.28 -6.60
CA LYS A 22 -4.44 -5.17 -7.90
C LYS A 22 -3.19 -4.29 -7.88
N PHE A 23 -2.61 -4.13 -6.72
CA PHE A 23 -1.40 -3.37 -6.47
C PHE A 23 -0.29 -3.68 -7.49
N PHE A 24 -0.04 -4.95 -7.79
CA PHE A 24 1.00 -5.35 -8.72
C PHE A 24 0.69 -5.06 -10.17
N ASP A 25 -0.59 -4.98 -10.52
CA ASP A 25 -1.00 -4.67 -11.90
C ASP A 25 -0.69 -3.23 -12.28
N THR A 26 -0.50 -2.36 -11.28
CA THR A 26 -0.33 -0.92 -11.47
C THR A 26 0.99 -0.37 -10.95
N VAL A 27 1.89 -1.23 -10.47
CA VAL A 27 3.21 -0.80 -9.98
C VAL A 27 4.02 -0.20 -11.14
N ASN A 28 4.46 1.04 -10.96
CA ASN A 28 5.38 1.69 -11.88
C ASN A 28 6.80 1.14 -11.66
N HIS A 29 7.43 0.59 -12.70
CA HIS A 29 8.73 -0.07 -12.60
C HIS A 29 9.83 0.89 -12.15
N ASP A 30 9.89 2.09 -12.71
CA ASP A 30 10.92 3.07 -12.35
C ASP A 30 10.78 3.51 -10.90
N ARG A 31 9.56 3.68 -10.44
CA ARG A 31 9.30 4.03 -9.04
C ARG A 31 9.69 2.90 -8.10
N LEU A 32 9.33 1.66 -8.45
CA LEU A 32 9.72 0.49 -7.67
C LEU A 32 11.25 0.39 -7.57
N ILE A 33 11.95 0.56 -8.67
CA ILE A 33 13.42 0.55 -8.69
C ILE A 33 13.99 1.66 -7.81
N SER A 34 13.41 2.86 -7.84
CA SER A 34 13.85 3.96 -6.96
C SER A 34 13.68 3.62 -5.47
N VAL A 35 12.59 2.97 -5.11
CA VAL A 35 12.35 2.49 -3.73
C VAL A 35 13.38 1.42 -3.35
N LEU A 36 13.64 0.48 -4.25
CA LEU A 36 14.65 -0.57 -4.04
C LEU A 36 16.05 0.01 -3.87
N GLU A 37 16.43 0.98 -4.68
CA GLU A 37 17.75 1.63 -4.61
C GLU A 37 17.97 2.35 -3.27
N ARG A 38 16.93 2.89 -2.67
CA ARG A 38 17.02 3.52 -1.35
C ARG A 38 17.26 2.51 -0.22
N ASN A 39 16.76 1.28 -0.39
CA ASN A 39 16.80 0.23 0.64
C ASN A 39 17.87 -0.84 0.37
N CYS A 40 18.41 -0.91 -0.82
CA CYS A 40 19.38 -1.91 -1.22
C CYS A 40 20.54 -1.28 -2.00
N ARG A 41 21.76 -1.55 -1.56
CA ARG A 41 22.98 -1.04 -2.22
C ARG A 41 23.55 -2.01 -3.24
N ASP A 42 23.01 -3.21 -3.35
CA ASP A 42 23.46 -4.21 -4.30
C ASP A 42 22.97 -3.88 -5.71
N LYS A 43 23.83 -3.26 -6.48
CA LYS A 43 23.52 -2.85 -7.86
C LYS A 43 23.25 -4.04 -8.79
N MET A 44 23.87 -5.17 -8.54
CA MET A 44 23.64 -6.39 -9.33
C MET A 44 22.24 -6.94 -9.09
N LEU A 45 21.81 -6.98 -7.82
CA LEU A 45 20.46 -7.42 -7.46
C LEU A 45 19.39 -6.51 -8.08
N ILE A 46 19.59 -5.20 -8.00
CA ILE A 46 18.67 -4.21 -8.60
C ILE A 46 18.61 -4.40 -10.12
N ARG A 47 19.74 -4.64 -10.76
CA ARG A 47 19.81 -4.90 -12.20
C ARG A 47 19.05 -6.17 -12.59
N LEU A 48 19.14 -7.23 -11.79
CA LEU A 48 18.39 -8.47 -11.98
C LEU A 48 16.90 -8.25 -11.82
N ILE A 49 16.48 -7.50 -10.79
CA ILE A 49 15.07 -7.18 -10.56
C ILE A 49 14.50 -6.35 -11.71
N ARG A 50 15.26 -5.34 -12.16
CA ARG A 50 14.87 -4.52 -13.32
C ARG A 50 14.68 -5.39 -14.56
N ARG A 51 15.60 -6.30 -14.82
CA ARG A 51 15.51 -7.25 -15.94
C ARG A 51 14.28 -8.15 -15.81
N TYR A 52 14.02 -8.66 -14.61
CA TYR A 52 12.86 -9.48 -14.32
C TYR A 52 11.54 -8.72 -14.61
N LEU A 53 11.43 -7.49 -14.17
CA LEU A 53 10.24 -6.68 -14.43
C LEU A 53 10.02 -6.41 -15.93
N ARG A 54 11.10 -6.24 -16.69
CA ARG A 54 11.03 -5.99 -18.14
C ARG A 54 10.68 -7.22 -18.96
N THR A 55 11.10 -8.41 -18.54
CA THR A 55 10.81 -9.64 -19.29
C THR A 55 9.35 -10.04 -19.23
N GLY A 56 8.61 -9.59 -18.19
CA GLY A 56 7.18 -9.88 -18.07
C GLY A 56 6.89 -11.31 -17.66
N ILE A 57 5.66 -11.77 -17.97
CA ILE A 57 5.18 -13.11 -17.62
C ILE A 57 5.39 -14.05 -18.81
N LEU A 58 5.88 -15.25 -18.52
CA LEU A 58 5.84 -16.36 -19.46
C LEU A 58 4.46 -17.00 -19.37
N ALA A 59 3.57 -16.63 -20.31
CA ALA A 59 2.26 -17.23 -20.45
C ALA A 59 2.24 -18.10 -21.70
N ASP A 60 1.88 -19.39 -21.58
CA ASP A 60 1.83 -20.34 -22.69
C ASP A 60 3.13 -20.42 -23.51
N GLY A 61 4.26 -20.28 -22.85
CA GLY A 61 5.58 -20.30 -23.50
C GLY A 61 5.99 -18.99 -24.16
N LEU A 62 5.17 -17.96 -24.10
CA LEU A 62 5.47 -16.64 -24.67
C LEU A 62 5.79 -15.65 -23.55
N VAL A 63 6.86 -14.87 -23.74
CA VAL A 63 7.22 -13.77 -22.85
C VAL A 63 6.51 -12.50 -23.32
N THR A 64 5.63 -11.96 -22.49
CA THR A 64 4.96 -10.70 -22.78
C THR A 64 5.65 -9.59 -21.99
N PRO A 65 6.27 -8.58 -22.66
CA PRO A 65 6.87 -7.44 -21.96
C PRO A 65 5.82 -6.65 -21.18
N ARG A 66 6.24 -6.15 -20.02
CA ARG A 66 5.41 -5.29 -19.18
C ARG A 66 6.17 -4.04 -18.78
N ASP A 67 5.49 -2.90 -18.86
CA ASP A 67 6.00 -1.61 -18.35
C ASP A 67 5.57 -1.36 -16.90
N GLU A 68 4.42 -1.91 -16.52
CA GLU A 68 3.87 -1.83 -15.18
C GLU A 68 3.52 -3.23 -14.63
N GLY A 69 3.48 -3.30 -13.32
CA GLY A 69 3.13 -4.52 -12.60
C GLY A 69 4.28 -5.49 -12.45
N THR A 70 4.01 -6.59 -11.77
CA THR A 70 4.93 -7.71 -11.61
C THR A 70 4.25 -9.00 -12.06
N PRO A 71 5.01 -10.01 -12.52
CA PRO A 71 4.42 -11.30 -12.87
C PRO A 71 3.75 -11.93 -11.66
N GLN A 72 2.47 -12.25 -11.78
CA GLN A 72 1.74 -12.93 -10.72
C GLN A 72 2.25 -14.36 -10.52
N GLY A 73 2.25 -14.81 -9.28
CA GLY A 73 2.74 -16.14 -8.90
C GLY A 73 4.25 -16.27 -8.86
N SER A 74 4.99 -15.19 -9.14
CA SER A 74 6.44 -15.17 -9.00
C SER A 74 6.87 -15.09 -7.55
N PRO A 75 7.97 -15.78 -7.14
CA PRO A 75 8.54 -15.64 -5.81
C PRO A 75 8.97 -14.21 -5.44
N LEU A 76 9.28 -13.36 -6.43
CA LEU A 76 9.66 -11.97 -6.20
C LEU A 76 8.47 -11.07 -5.88
N SER A 77 7.27 -11.41 -6.31
CA SER A 77 6.07 -10.57 -6.08
C SER A 77 5.80 -10.27 -4.60
N PRO A 78 5.84 -11.24 -3.67
CA PRO A 78 5.68 -10.95 -2.25
C PRO A 78 6.75 -10.04 -1.69
N ILE A 79 8.00 -10.22 -2.11
CA ILE A 79 9.13 -9.41 -1.64
C ILE A 79 8.99 -7.96 -2.12
N LEU A 80 8.66 -7.77 -3.39
CA LEU A 80 8.44 -6.45 -3.97
C LEU A 80 7.26 -5.74 -3.32
N SER A 81 6.18 -6.46 -3.04
CA SER A 81 5.03 -5.95 -2.28
C SER A 81 5.44 -5.43 -0.92
N LEU A 82 6.21 -6.22 -0.17
CA LEU A 82 6.66 -5.83 1.17
C LEU A 82 7.49 -4.55 1.13
N ILE A 83 8.38 -4.41 0.15
CA ILE A 83 9.23 -3.22 0.02
C ILE A 83 8.41 -1.97 -0.24
N VAL A 84 7.46 -2.02 -1.15
CA VAL A 84 6.63 -0.86 -1.50
C VAL A 84 5.66 -0.53 -0.38
N LEU A 85 5.05 -1.53 0.24
CA LEU A 85 4.14 -1.34 1.37
C LEU A 85 4.89 -0.84 2.61
N ASP A 86 6.17 -1.17 2.78
CA ASP A 86 7.01 -0.61 3.83
C ASP A 86 7.12 0.92 3.72
N GLU A 87 7.17 1.47 2.53
CA GLU A 87 7.15 2.92 2.32
C GLU A 87 5.82 3.55 2.79
N LEU A 88 4.71 2.86 2.57
CA LEU A 88 3.41 3.28 3.10
C LEU A 88 3.39 3.23 4.62
N ASP A 89 3.87 2.14 5.20
CA ASP A 89 3.94 1.98 6.66
C ASP A 89 4.79 3.10 7.29
N LYS A 90 5.93 3.42 6.71
CA LYS A 90 6.80 4.52 7.16
C LYS A 90 6.10 5.88 7.07
N TYR A 91 5.34 6.11 6.01
CA TYR A 91 4.56 7.33 5.85
C TYR A 91 3.53 7.48 6.96
N LEU A 92 2.78 6.43 7.26
CA LEU A 92 1.75 6.41 8.30
C LEU A 92 2.37 6.56 9.69
N GLU A 93 3.47 5.86 9.97
CA GLU A 93 4.21 5.95 11.23
C GLU A 93 4.76 7.36 11.46
N LYS A 94 5.35 7.97 10.45
CA LYS A 94 5.91 9.31 10.53
C LYS A 94 4.84 10.36 10.87
N ARG A 95 3.60 10.12 10.46
CA ARG A 95 2.46 10.99 10.78
C ARG A 95 1.81 10.68 12.12
N GLY A 96 2.34 9.71 12.86
CA GLY A 96 1.80 9.31 14.16
C GLY A 96 0.46 8.61 14.10
N LEU A 97 0.09 8.07 12.95
CA LEU A 97 -1.19 7.40 12.75
C LEU A 97 -1.14 5.96 13.31
N LYS A 98 -2.26 5.52 13.88
CA LYS A 98 -2.45 4.14 14.32
C LYS A 98 -3.11 3.37 13.20
N PHE A 99 -2.42 2.35 12.72
CA PHE A 99 -2.90 1.57 11.58
C PHE A 99 -2.58 0.09 11.75
N CYS A 100 -3.34 -0.71 11.02
CA CYS A 100 -3.11 -2.14 10.86
C CYS A 100 -3.22 -2.47 9.38
N ARG A 101 -2.21 -3.09 8.83
CA ARG A 101 -2.21 -3.54 7.46
C ARG A 101 -2.18 -5.06 7.42
N TYR A 102 -3.13 -5.64 6.73
CA TYR A 102 -3.19 -7.08 6.48
C TYR A 102 -3.33 -7.31 4.97
N ALA A 103 -2.30 -7.86 4.36
CA ALA A 103 -2.22 -8.04 2.91
C ALA A 103 -2.54 -6.74 2.16
N ASP A 104 -3.61 -6.73 1.37
CA ASP A 104 -4.04 -5.58 0.56
C ASP A 104 -4.92 -4.60 1.34
N ASP A 105 -5.29 -4.93 2.56
CA ASP A 105 -6.17 -4.11 3.39
C ASP A 105 -5.36 -3.26 4.36
N CYS A 106 -5.66 -1.98 4.41
CA CYS A 106 -5.06 -1.04 5.35
C CYS A 106 -6.17 -0.33 6.12
N ASN A 107 -6.13 -0.45 7.44
CA ASN A 107 -7.09 0.19 8.34
C ASN A 107 -6.37 1.19 9.24
N ILE A 108 -6.86 2.43 9.26
CA ILE A 108 -6.28 3.50 10.07
C ILE A 108 -7.33 3.96 11.08
N ASP A 109 -6.95 3.97 12.36
CA ASP A 109 -7.82 4.45 13.43
C ASP A 109 -7.77 5.97 13.54
N VAL A 110 -8.93 6.60 13.55
CA VAL A 110 -9.05 8.06 13.68
C VAL A 110 -10.15 8.42 14.70
N GLY A 111 -10.09 9.64 15.22
CA GLY A 111 -11.00 10.10 16.27
C GLY A 111 -12.31 10.71 15.78
N SER A 112 -12.46 10.99 14.49
CA SER A 112 -13.67 11.57 13.91
C SER A 112 -13.78 11.26 12.43
N GLU A 113 -14.99 11.37 11.89
CA GLU A 113 -15.23 11.21 10.45
C GLU A 113 -14.46 12.24 9.64
N ARG A 114 -14.45 13.49 10.08
CA ARG A 114 -13.74 14.58 9.41
C ARG A 114 -12.23 14.31 9.36
N ALA A 115 -11.64 13.88 10.48
CA ALA A 115 -10.24 13.49 10.52
C ALA A 115 -9.97 12.30 9.59
N GLY A 116 -10.89 11.33 9.54
CA GLY A 116 -10.78 10.18 8.66
C GLY A 116 -10.80 10.56 7.19
N LYS A 117 -11.69 11.45 6.78
CA LYS A 117 -11.73 11.94 5.39
C LYS A 117 -10.43 12.63 4.99
N ARG A 118 -9.87 13.44 5.87
CA ARG A 118 -8.59 14.12 5.63
C ARG A 118 -7.44 13.12 5.53
N VAL A 119 -7.36 12.16 6.45
CA VAL A 119 -6.33 11.11 6.43
C VAL A 119 -6.43 10.27 5.16
N LEU A 120 -7.65 9.86 4.79
CA LEU A 120 -7.88 9.09 3.57
C LEU A 120 -7.39 9.84 2.34
N GLU A 121 -7.79 11.09 2.17
CA GLU A 121 -7.42 11.91 1.02
C GLU A 121 -5.90 12.11 0.93
N ASN A 122 -5.25 12.47 2.04
CA ASN A 122 -3.80 12.67 2.07
C ASN A 122 -3.03 11.37 1.82
N THR A 123 -3.52 10.25 2.33
CA THR A 123 -2.88 8.95 2.13
C THR A 123 -3.03 8.46 0.70
N ILE A 124 -4.21 8.63 0.09
CA ILE A 124 -4.43 8.32 -1.33
C ILE A 124 -3.49 9.16 -2.20
N LYS A 125 -3.36 10.44 -1.89
CA LYS A 125 -2.45 11.34 -2.60
C LYS A 125 -1.01 10.85 -2.53
N PHE A 126 -0.55 10.43 -1.36
CA PHE A 126 0.79 9.85 -1.19
C PHE A 126 0.97 8.58 -2.03
N ILE A 127 0.00 7.67 -1.97
CA ILE A 127 0.06 6.40 -2.70
C ILE A 127 0.08 6.64 -4.21
N GLU A 128 -0.78 7.51 -4.71
CA GLU A 128 -0.89 7.75 -6.15
C GLU A 128 0.23 8.64 -6.71
N GLU A 129 0.61 9.70 -6.01
CA GLU A 129 1.62 10.64 -6.49
C GLU A 129 3.05 10.21 -6.18
N THR A 130 3.30 9.64 -5.01
CA THR A 130 4.64 9.28 -4.55
C THR A 130 4.98 7.84 -4.88
N LEU A 131 4.10 6.90 -4.58
CA LEU A 131 4.33 5.48 -4.86
C LEU A 131 3.92 5.09 -6.29
N LYS A 132 3.17 5.93 -6.99
CA LYS A 132 2.69 5.68 -8.35
C LYS A 132 1.82 4.42 -8.45
N LEU A 133 1.02 4.18 -7.42
CA LEU A 133 0.07 3.09 -7.36
C LEU A 133 -1.35 3.63 -7.49
N ARG A 134 -2.31 2.75 -7.73
CA ARG A 134 -3.73 3.10 -7.75
C ARG A 134 -4.42 2.58 -6.49
N VAL A 135 -5.25 3.41 -5.90
CA VAL A 135 -6.14 3.02 -4.79
C VAL A 135 -7.51 2.71 -5.35
N ASN A 136 -8.11 1.61 -4.91
CA ASN A 136 -9.47 1.29 -5.25
C ASN A 136 -10.43 2.18 -4.42
N ARG A 137 -10.80 3.34 -5.00
CA ARG A 137 -11.63 4.33 -4.31
C ARG A 137 -13.02 3.81 -3.99
N ASN A 138 -13.56 2.88 -4.77
CA ASN A 138 -14.88 2.29 -4.53
C ASN A 138 -14.91 1.39 -3.29
N LYS A 139 -13.77 0.83 -2.91
CA LYS A 139 -13.61 -0.01 -1.72
C LYS A 139 -12.86 0.69 -0.60
N SER A 140 -12.64 1.98 -0.73
CA SER A 140 -11.97 2.80 0.27
C SER A 140 -12.94 3.81 0.85
N GLY A 141 -12.84 4.09 2.13
CA GLY A 141 -13.73 5.01 2.79
C GLY A 141 -13.48 5.14 4.28
N VAL A 142 -14.36 5.90 4.92
CA VAL A 142 -14.31 6.15 6.35
C VAL A 142 -15.58 5.56 6.98
N PHE A 143 -15.41 4.68 7.94
CA PHE A 143 -16.50 3.90 8.52
C PHE A 143 -16.42 3.90 10.05
N ARG A 144 -17.55 3.70 10.69
CA ARG A 144 -17.57 3.33 12.10
C ARG A 144 -17.19 1.87 12.27
N PRO A 145 -16.43 1.50 13.31
CA PRO A 145 -16.13 0.11 13.60
C PRO A 145 -17.42 -0.70 13.80
N ARG A 146 -17.44 -1.93 13.33
CA ARG A 146 -18.57 -2.84 13.58
C ARG A 146 -18.73 -3.05 15.08
N GLY A 147 -19.95 -2.88 15.59
CA GLY A 147 -20.25 -3.02 17.00
C GLY A 147 -20.01 -1.78 17.85
N ALA A 148 -19.60 -0.65 17.26
CA ALA A 148 -19.58 0.62 17.96
C ALA A 148 -21.03 1.04 18.26
N LYS A 149 -21.34 1.23 19.55
CA LYS A 149 -22.66 1.77 19.94
C LYS A 149 -22.74 3.22 19.48
N VAL A 150 -23.85 3.55 18.87
CA VAL A 150 -24.20 4.92 18.49
C VAL A 150 -24.38 5.75 19.77
#